data_4ddab88f18601d74ab74d5f8d105398c
#
_entry.id   4ddab88f18601d74ab74d5f8d105398c
#
_cell.length_a   1.000
_cell.length_b   1.000
_cell.length_c   1.000
_cell.angle_alpha   90.00
_cell.angle_beta   90.00
_cell.angle_gamma   90.00
#
_symmetry.space_group_name_H-M   'P 1'
#
loop_
_entity.id
_entity.type
_entity.pdbx_description
1 polymer ?
#
loop_
_entity_poly.entity_id
_entity_poly.type
_entity_poly.pdbx_seq_one_letter_code
_entity_poly.pdbx_strand_id
1 'polypeptide(L)'
;MGLFSYLKSKFSKKENSTKYEKGLAKSRAAFADRLEDLSKRYKKVDNSYFEELEQILIEADVGVALTLKLVENLLDKSQKEGISEPSKINEELIDPMFVSYVEGGESITNEIQFAEEGPTVLLVEGVNGVGKTTSIAKLAHRYMQKGKKVMLVAADTFRAGAVEQLKIWAERLKCPIVTGLENGDPASVCYDGAKYPKANKVDLMIVDTAGRLHNKANLMAELGKIKRVLEREIPGAPHETFLIIDATTGQNGVSQASAFKEVSNISGIVITKMDGTSKGGIILSIRDELGVPVRFIGLGEGMDDLEEFDLDEYLHALLVGNEKK
;
A
#
# COMPACT_ATOMS: atom_id res chain seq x y z
N MET A 1 -5.79 -14.79 -25.48
CA MET A 1 -5.25 -15.43 -24.26
C MET A 1 -5.68 -14.52 -23.12
N GLY A 2 -6.52 -14.99 -22.19
CA GLY A 2 -7.00 -14.18 -21.06
C GLY A 2 -5.88 -13.86 -20.09
N LEU A 3 -6.06 -12.84 -19.23
CA LEU A 3 -5.06 -12.38 -18.25
C LEU A 3 -4.64 -13.51 -17.30
N PHE A 4 -5.56 -14.38 -16.87
CA PHE A 4 -5.26 -15.57 -16.06
C PHE A 4 -4.17 -16.44 -16.70
N SER A 5 -4.34 -16.83 -17.96
CA SER A 5 -3.38 -17.66 -18.68
C SER A 5 -2.04 -16.93 -18.90
N TYR A 6 -2.09 -15.62 -19.12
CA TYR A 6 -0.89 -14.78 -19.22
C TYR A 6 -0.10 -14.77 -17.90
N LEU A 7 -0.76 -14.49 -16.78
CA LEU A 7 -0.12 -14.48 -15.46
C LEU A 7 0.44 -15.86 -15.11
N LYS A 8 -0.34 -16.92 -15.33
CA LYS A 8 0.12 -18.30 -15.11
C LYS A 8 1.38 -18.60 -15.93
N SER A 9 1.46 -18.19 -17.19
CA SER A 9 2.63 -18.41 -18.06
C SER A 9 3.83 -17.55 -17.65
N LYS A 10 3.60 -16.27 -17.28
CA LYS A 10 4.63 -15.30 -16.88
C LYS A 10 5.40 -15.78 -15.65
N PHE A 11 4.69 -16.35 -14.67
CA PHE A 11 5.27 -16.73 -13.39
C PHE A 11 5.58 -18.24 -13.25
N SER A 12 5.10 -19.10 -14.16
CA SER A 12 5.33 -20.56 -14.14
C SER A 12 6.82 -20.99 -14.20
N LYS A 13 7.71 -20.12 -14.69
CA LYS A 13 9.15 -20.40 -14.85
C LYS A 13 10.00 -20.03 -13.63
N LYS A 14 9.43 -19.42 -12.60
CA LYS A 14 10.15 -19.10 -11.36
C LYS A 14 10.26 -20.38 -10.49
N GLU A 15 11.45 -20.96 -10.41
CA GLU A 15 11.70 -22.19 -9.62
C GLU A 15 11.49 -22.03 -8.10
N ASN A 16 11.57 -20.79 -7.60
CA ASN A 16 11.36 -20.47 -6.17
C ASN A 16 10.15 -19.56 -6.01
N SER A 17 9.35 -19.79 -4.96
CA SER A 17 8.23 -18.89 -4.63
C SER A 17 8.73 -17.47 -4.39
N THR A 18 8.02 -16.50 -5.00
CA THR A 18 8.35 -15.08 -4.89
C THR A 18 8.08 -14.57 -3.47
N LYS A 19 8.59 -13.38 -3.14
CA LYS A 19 8.25 -12.71 -1.87
C LYS A 19 6.74 -12.46 -1.77
N TYR A 20 6.08 -12.14 -2.89
CA TYR A 20 4.63 -11.98 -2.97
C TYR A 20 3.88 -13.27 -2.60
N GLU A 21 4.27 -14.42 -3.16
CA GLU A 21 3.64 -15.69 -2.84
C GLU A 21 3.78 -16.07 -1.36
N LYS A 22 4.94 -15.80 -0.77
CA LYS A 22 5.17 -16.04 0.67
C LYS A 22 4.39 -15.07 1.55
N GLY A 23 4.44 -13.79 1.22
CA GLY A 23 3.77 -12.74 1.98
C GLY A 23 2.25 -12.79 1.87
N LEU A 24 1.70 -13.26 0.74
CA LEU A 24 0.27 -13.38 0.51
C LEU A 24 -0.30 -14.78 0.79
N ALA A 25 0.49 -15.71 1.32
CA ALA A 25 0.06 -17.11 1.51
C ALA A 25 -1.24 -17.25 2.32
N LYS A 26 -1.41 -16.47 3.41
CA LYS A 26 -2.64 -16.47 4.21
C LYS A 26 -3.84 -15.89 3.45
N SER A 27 -3.62 -14.79 2.74
CA SER A 27 -4.64 -14.16 1.90
C SER A 27 -5.09 -15.09 0.80
N ARG A 28 -4.15 -15.79 0.15
CA ARG A 28 -4.46 -16.77 -0.87
C ARG A 28 -5.26 -17.94 -0.33
N ALA A 29 -4.87 -18.53 0.80
CA ALA A 29 -5.62 -19.62 1.44
C ALA A 29 -7.06 -19.22 1.79
N ALA A 30 -7.26 -17.97 2.22
CA ALA A 30 -8.59 -17.46 2.54
C ALA A 30 -9.42 -17.08 1.31
N PHE A 31 -8.82 -16.83 0.16
CA PHE A 31 -9.49 -16.37 -1.04
C PHE A 31 -9.48 -17.41 -2.17
N ALA A 32 -8.31 -17.74 -2.73
CA ALA A 32 -8.23 -18.66 -3.89
C ALA A 32 -8.69 -20.07 -3.55
N ASP A 33 -8.33 -20.60 -2.37
CA ASP A 33 -8.76 -21.94 -1.96
C ASP A 33 -10.30 -22.00 -1.82
N ARG A 34 -10.91 -20.92 -1.34
CA ARG A 34 -12.39 -20.82 -1.24
C ARG A 34 -13.08 -20.69 -2.59
N LEU A 35 -12.48 -19.96 -3.55
CA LEU A 35 -12.97 -19.90 -4.92
C LEU A 35 -12.89 -21.27 -5.60
N GLU A 36 -11.81 -22.01 -5.36
CA GLU A 36 -11.66 -23.38 -5.87
C GLU A 36 -12.71 -24.32 -5.26
N ASP A 37 -12.95 -24.23 -3.95
CA ASP A 37 -13.98 -25.01 -3.26
C ASP A 37 -15.40 -24.65 -3.73
N LEU A 38 -15.67 -23.37 -3.99
CA LEU A 38 -16.92 -22.91 -4.58
C LEU A 38 -17.12 -23.58 -5.94
N SER A 39 -16.11 -23.55 -6.82
CA SER A 39 -16.20 -24.13 -8.15
C SER A 39 -16.40 -25.65 -8.13
N LYS A 40 -15.90 -26.36 -7.12
CA LYS A 40 -16.12 -27.82 -6.97
C LYS A 40 -17.52 -28.19 -6.49
N ARG A 41 -18.17 -27.31 -5.71
CA ARG A 41 -19.53 -27.55 -5.17
C ARG A 41 -20.62 -27.36 -6.21
N TYR A 42 -20.41 -26.49 -7.18
CA TYR A 42 -21.39 -26.18 -8.21
C TYR A 42 -21.03 -26.86 -9.53
N LYS A 43 -22.03 -27.48 -10.17
CA LYS A 43 -21.87 -28.07 -11.51
C LYS A 43 -22.03 -27.04 -12.63
N LYS A 44 -22.81 -26.00 -12.37
CA LYS A 44 -23.07 -24.86 -13.27
C LYS A 44 -23.23 -23.59 -12.45
N VAL A 45 -22.93 -22.46 -13.05
CA VAL A 45 -23.16 -21.16 -12.43
C VAL A 45 -24.67 -20.83 -12.47
N ASP A 46 -25.18 -20.40 -11.33
CA ASP A 46 -26.51 -19.87 -11.12
C ASP A 46 -26.47 -18.69 -10.13
N ASN A 47 -27.63 -18.14 -9.78
CA ASN A 47 -27.68 -17.02 -8.85
C ASN A 47 -27.04 -17.36 -7.50
N SER A 48 -27.24 -18.56 -6.97
CA SER A 48 -26.67 -18.99 -5.69
C SER A 48 -25.13 -19.04 -5.74
N TYR A 49 -24.57 -19.42 -6.90
CA TYR A 49 -23.11 -19.35 -7.11
C TYR A 49 -22.58 -17.92 -7.00
N PHE A 50 -23.25 -16.97 -7.64
CA PHE A 50 -22.84 -15.57 -7.61
C PHE A 50 -23.02 -14.93 -6.22
N GLU A 51 -24.08 -15.28 -5.48
CA GLU A 51 -24.29 -14.86 -4.09
C GLU A 51 -23.14 -15.36 -3.17
N GLU A 52 -22.71 -16.61 -3.31
CA GLU A 52 -21.55 -17.11 -2.56
C GLU A 52 -20.23 -16.49 -3.01
N LEU A 53 -20.07 -16.20 -4.31
CA LEU A 53 -18.90 -15.47 -4.82
C LEU A 53 -18.82 -14.06 -4.21
N GLU A 54 -19.93 -13.32 -4.13
CA GLU A 54 -20.00 -12.03 -3.45
C GLU A 54 -19.54 -12.14 -2.00
N GLN A 55 -20.02 -13.15 -1.27
CA GLN A 55 -19.62 -13.36 0.12
C GLN A 55 -18.11 -13.59 0.25
N ILE A 56 -17.51 -14.41 -0.62
CA ILE A 56 -16.07 -14.68 -0.61
C ILE A 56 -15.28 -13.40 -0.85
N LEU A 57 -15.69 -12.57 -1.81
CA LEU A 57 -15.04 -11.29 -2.12
C LEU A 57 -15.13 -10.29 -0.96
N ILE A 58 -16.29 -10.17 -0.32
CA ILE A 58 -16.51 -9.30 0.85
C ILE A 58 -15.64 -9.76 2.03
N GLU A 59 -15.60 -11.04 2.32
CA GLU A 59 -14.79 -11.60 3.41
C GLU A 59 -13.28 -11.47 3.17
N ALA A 60 -12.86 -11.38 1.90
CA ALA A 60 -11.48 -11.04 1.53
C ALA A 60 -11.17 -9.54 1.59
N ASP A 61 -12.10 -8.71 2.06
CA ASP A 61 -12.01 -7.22 2.12
C ASP A 61 -11.87 -6.53 0.76
N VAL A 62 -12.46 -7.08 -0.30
CA VAL A 62 -12.56 -6.39 -1.61
C VAL A 62 -13.45 -5.15 -1.54
N GLY A 63 -14.29 -5.04 -0.50
CA GLY A 63 -15.26 -3.96 -0.34
C GLY A 63 -16.58 -4.24 -1.05
N VAL A 64 -17.70 -3.82 -0.43
CA VAL A 64 -19.03 -4.17 -0.93
C VAL A 64 -19.30 -3.57 -2.31
N ALA A 65 -19.02 -2.27 -2.49
CA ALA A 65 -19.31 -1.58 -3.74
C ALA A 65 -18.54 -2.17 -4.93
N LEU A 66 -17.26 -2.44 -4.74
CA LEU A 66 -16.43 -3.06 -5.77
C LEU A 66 -16.86 -4.52 -6.03
N THR A 67 -17.17 -5.29 -4.99
CA THR A 67 -17.64 -6.65 -5.11
C THR A 67 -18.88 -6.73 -6.01
N LEU A 68 -19.89 -5.89 -5.78
CA LEU A 68 -21.11 -5.85 -6.59
C LEU A 68 -20.80 -5.55 -8.06
N LYS A 69 -19.92 -4.58 -8.35
CA LYS A 69 -19.48 -4.29 -9.73
C LYS A 69 -18.78 -5.50 -10.38
N LEU A 70 -17.87 -6.16 -9.65
CA LEU A 70 -17.13 -7.31 -10.18
C LEU A 70 -18.08 -8.47 -10.53
N VAL A 71 -19.02 -8.76 -9.62
CA VAL A 71 -19.96 -9.87 -9.80
C VAL A 71 -20.98 -9.58 -10.91
N GLU A 72 -21.49 -8.34 -10.98
CA GLU A 72 -22.38 -7.91 -12.08
C GLU A 72 -21.69 -8.07 -13.45
N ASN A 73 -20.44 -7.60 -13.56
CA ASN A 73 -19.66 -7.76 -14.79
C ASN A 73 -19.45 -9.24 -15.18
N LEU A 74 -19.18 -10.10 -14.20
CA LEU A 74 -19.02 -11.55 -14.44
C LEU A 74 -20.34 -12.21 -14.83
N LEU A 75 -21.44 -11.83 -14.19
CA LEU A 75 -22.78 -12.34 -14.53
C LEU A 75 -23.14 -11.96 -15.97
N ASP A 76 -22.98 -10.70 -16.34
CA ASP A 76 -23.22 -10.22 -17.69
C ASP A 76 -22.34 -10.94 -18.72
N LYS A 77 -21.06 -11.11 -18.44
CA LYS A 77 -20.12 -11.84 -19.30
C LYS A 77 -20.52 -13.29 -19.45
N SER A 78 -20.87 -13.95 -18.34
CA SER A 78 -21.29 -15.36 -18.36
C SER A 78 -22.54 -15.58 -19.24
N GLN A 79 -23.52 -14.67 -19.19
CA GLN A 79 -24.71 -14.71 -20.00
C GLN A 79 -24.41 -14.46 -21.49
N LYS A 80 -23.61 -13.46 -21.81
CA LYS A 80 -23.26 -13.09 -23.21
C LYS A 80 -22.42 -14.16 -23.90
N GLU A 81 -21.50 -14.78 -23.18
CA GLU A 81 -20.55 -15.75 -23.74
C GLU A 81 -20.98 -17.21 -23.50
N GLY A 82 -22.08 -17.43 -22.77
CA GLY A 82 -22.59 -18.77 -22.44
C GLY A 82 -21.67 -19.55 -21.49
N ILE A 83 -20.94 -18.86 -20.61
CA ILE A 83 -20.03 -19.49 -19.65
C ILE A 83 -20.88 -20.10 -18.53
N SER A 84 -20.93 -21.44 -18.45
CA SER A 84 -21.66 -22.15 -17.43
C SER A 84 -20.78 -22.93 -16.45
N GLU A 85 -19.48 -22.98 -16.69
CA GLU A 85 -18.51 -23.73 -15.88
C GLU A 85 -17.95 -22.83 -14.77
N PRO A 86 -18.13 -23.20 -13.47
CA PRO A 86 -17.66 -22.39 -12.34
C PRO A 86 -16.17 -22.07 -12.33
N SER A 87 -15.32 -23.02 -12.73
CA SER A 87 -13.86 -22.81 -12.81
C SER A 87 -13.50 -21.69 -13.79
N LYS A 88 -14.20 -21.56 -14.89
CA LYS A 88 -13.99 -20.49 -15.87
C LYS A 88 -14.39 -19.12 -15.31
N ILE A 89 -15.46 -19.05 -14.52
CA ILE A 89 -15.83 -17.77 -13.85
C ILE A 89 -14.73 -17.34 -12.90
N ASN A 90 -14.10 -18.26 -12.16
CA ASN A 90 -12.98 -17.92 -11.29
C ASN A 90 -11.76 -17.39 -12.08
N GLU A 91 -11.47 -17.97 -13.25
CA GLU A 91 -10.41 -17.47 -14.13
C GLU A 91 -10.73 -16.07 -14.68
N GLU A 92 -12.00 -15.85 -15.07
CA GLU A 92 -12.48 -14.58 -15.62
C GLU A 92 -12.57 -13.46 -14.57
N LEU A 93 -12.54 -13.76 -13.26
CA LEU A 93 -12.55 -12.78 -12.18
C LEU A 93 -11.29 -11.88 -12.20
N ILE A 94 -10.16 -12.37 -12.67
CA ILE A 94 -8.90 -11.63 -12.71
C ILE A 94 -9.00 -10.41 -13.62
N ASP A 95 -9.63 -10.52 -14.78
CA ASP A 95 -9.74 -9.44 -15.76
C ASP A 95 -10.44 -8.19 -15.15
N PRO A 96 -11.66 -8.29 -14.57
CA PRO A 96 -12.31 -7.12 -13.98
C PRO A 96 -11.60 -6.60 -12.71
N MET A 97 -10.91 -7.45 -11.94
CA MET A 97 -10.08 -6.98 -10.81
C MET A 97 -8.90 -6.14 -11.30
N PHE A 98 -8.21 -6.60 -12.35
CA PHE A 98 -7.11 -5.86 -12.97
C PHE A 98 -7.59 -4.52 -13.54
N VAL A 99 -8.66 -4.53 -14.33
CA VAL A 99 -9.24 -3.33 -14.95
C VAL A 99 -9.67 -2.34 -13.88
N SER A 100 -10.36 -2.80 -12.84
CA SER A 100 -10.79 -1.95 -11.72
C SER A 100 -9.62 -1.25 -11.03
N TYR A 101 -8.49 -1.95 -10.84
CA TYR A 101 -7.30 -1.34 -10.24
C TYR A 101 -6.65 -0.31 -11.19
N VAL A 102 -6.52 -0.61 -12.47
CA VAL A 102 -5.88 0.28 -13.46
C VAL A 102 -6.70 1.54 -13.69
N GLU A 103 -8.03 1.39 -13.84
CA GLU A 103 -8.94 2.51 -14.11
C GLU A 103 -9.36 3.27 -12.85
N GLY A 104 -9.09 2.73 -11.66
CA GLY A 104 -9.58 3.22 -10.37
C GLY A 104 -9.00 4.56 -9.91
N GLY A 105 -8.44 5.41 -10.77
CA GLY A 105 -7.96 6.74 -10.39
C GLY A 105 -6.68 7.20 -11.08
N GLU A 106 -5.81 7.89 -10.33
CA GLU A 106 -4.56 8.46 -10.86
C GLU A 106 -3.64 7.40 -11.47
N SER A 107 -2.75 7.86 -12.38
CA SER A 107 -1.79 6.98 -13.07
C SER A 107 -0.93 6.19 -12.09
N ILE A 108 -0.70 4.92 -12.41
CA ILE A 108 0.08 4.01 -11.57
C ILE A 108 1.57 4.33 -11.79
N THR A 109 2.23 4.82 -10.74
CA THR A 109 3.68 4.97 -10.67
C THR A 109 4.17 4.31 -9.40
N ASN A 110 5.18 3.44 -9.49
CA ASN A 110 5.67 2.69 -8.33
C ASN A 110 6.89 3.35 -7.67
N GLU A 111 7.67 4.12 -8.41
CA GLU A 111 8.87 4.79 -7.89
C GLU A 111 8.57 6.18 -7.36
N ILE A 112 9.35 6.62 -6.36
CA ILE A 112 9.35 8.01 -5.92
C ILE A 112 9.81 8.89 -7.08
N GLN A 113 9.02 9.93 -7.38
CA GLN A 113 9.39 10.93 -8.37
C GLN A 113 10.39 11.90 -7.73
N PHE A 114 11.65 11.82 -8.15
CA PHE A 114 12.69 12.70 -7.61
C PHE A 114 12.56 14.09 -8.21
N ALA A 115 12.70 15.12 -7.36
CA ALA A 115 12.77 16.52 -7.76
C ALA A 115 13.99 16.73 -8.68
N GLU A 116 13.87 17.60 -9.66
CA GLU A 116 14.96 17.94 -10.58
C GLU A 116 16.07 18.71 -9.87
N GLU A 117 15.69 19.55 -8.91
CA GLU A 117 16.63 20.34 -8.10
C GLU A 117 16.35 20.18 -6.60
N GLY A 118 17.42 20.09 -5.81
CA GLY A 118 17.35 19.97 -4.36
C GLY A 118 16.95 18.57 -3.89
N PRO A 119 16.63 18.41 -2.59
CA PRO A 119 16.19 17.13 -2.04
C PRO A 119 14.72 16.87 -2.40
N THR A 120 14.41 15.64 -2.76
CA THR A 120 13.02 15.19 -2.75
C THR A 120 12.54 15.04 -1.31
N VAL A 121 11.39 15.60 -0.99
CA VAL A 121 10.78 15.50 0.34
C VAL A 121 9.60 14.53 0.28
N LEU A 122 9.73 13.43 1.03
CA LEU A 122 8.67 12.44 1.24
C LEU A 122 8.07 12.65 2.63
N LEU A 123 6.81 13.04 2.67
CA LEU A 123 6.03 13.12 3.91
C LEU A 123 5.34 11.77 4.15
N VAL A 124 5.47 11.22 5.36
CA VAL A 124 4.87 9.93 5.71
C VAL A 124 3.78 10.14 6.75
N GLU A 125 2.56 9.79 6.38
CA GLU A 125 1.33 9.93 7.17
C GLU A 125 0.71 8.56 7.51
N GLY A 126 -0.22 8.53 8.47
CA GLY A 126 -0.95 7.31 8.86
C GLY A 126 -1.21 7.26 10.35
N VAL A 127 -2.16 6.44 10.81
CA VAL A 127 -2.50 6.31 12.23
C VAL A 127 -1.37 5.66 13.04
N ASN A 128 -1.46 5.72 14.36
CA ASN A 128 -0.47 5.08 15.23
C ASN A 128 -0.56 3.55 15.12
N GLY A 129 0.60 2.87 15.10
CA GLY A 129 0.67 1.40 15.08
C GLY A 129 0.62 0.74 13.69
N VAL A 130 0.39 1.50 12.62
CA VAL A 130 0.35 0.96 11.24
C VAL A 130 1.72 0.61 10.66
N GLY A 131 2.81 0.93 11.36
CA GLY A 131 4.17 0.63 10.89
C GLY A 131 4.87 1.79 10.19
N LYS A 132 4.49 3.07 10.43
CA LYS A 132 5.14 4.25 9.81
C LYS A 132 6.65 4.23 9.98
N THR A 133 7.14 4.25 11.22
CA THR A 133 8.58 4.32 11.53
C THR A 133 9.36 3.17 10.91
N THR A 134 8.79 1.94 10.91
CA THR A 134 9.40 0.77 10.26
C THR A 134 9.42 0.92 8.74
N SER A 135 8.33 1.40 8.13
CA SER A 135 8.26 1.64 6.68
C SER A 135 9.25 2.72 6.24
N ILE A 136 9.40 3.80 7.04
CA ILE A 136 10.40 4.84 6.81
C ILE A 136 11.81 4.25 6.80
N ALA A 137 12.14 3.39 7.78
CA ALA A 137 13.45 2.74 7.83
C ALA A 137 13.71 1.84 6.60
N LYS A 138 12.71 1.05 6.19
CA LYS A 138 12.79 0.18 5.00
C LYS A 138 12.90 0.99 3.71
N LEU A 139 12.16 2.08 3.56
CA LEU A 139 12.28 3.00 2.42
C LEU A 139 13.66 3.65 2.38
N ALA A 140 14.16 4.16 3.53
CA ALA A 140 15.49 4.73 3.62
C ALA A 140 16.56 3.71 3.20
N HIS A 141 16.51 2.50 3.74
CA HIS A 141 17.41 1.41 3.36
C HIS A 141 17.39 1.14 1.85
N ARG A 142 16.21 0.98 1.27
CA ARG A 142 16.03 0.71 -0.16
C ARG A 142 16.65 1.80 -1.04
N TYR A 143 16.40 3.07 -0.74
CA TYR A 143 16.93 4.17 -1.55
C TYR A 143 18.43 4.38 -1.32
N MET A 144 18.96 4.10 -0.14
CA MET A 144 20.40 4.07 0.10
C MET A 144 21.08 2.95 -0.71
N GLN A 145 20.47 1.77 -0.82
CA GLN A 145 20.98 0.71 -1.71
C GLN A 145 20.95 1.11 -3.20
N LYS A 146 19.97 1.96 -3.61
CA LYS A 146 19.94 2.57 -4.95
C LYS A 146 20.95 3.75 -5.10
N GLY A 147 21.85 3.95 -4.12
CA GLY A 147 22.90 4.98 -4.14
C GLY A 147 22.44 6.37 -3.79
N LYS A 148 21.23 6.56 -3.27
CA LYS A 148 20.71 7.87 -2.85
C LYS A 148 21.19 8.25 -1.45
N LYS A 149 21.49 9.53 -1.24
CA LYS A 149 21.76 10.09 0.08
C LYS A 149 20.44 10.41 0.78
N VAL A 150 20.11 9.63 1.79
CA VAL A 150 18.84 9.74 2.52
C VAL A 150 19.09 10.39 3.87
N MET A 151 18.15 11.23 4.32
CA MET A 151 18.07 11.72 5.70
C MET A 151 16.66 11.52 6.26
N LEU A 152 16.57 11.45 7.59
CA LEU A 152 15.32 11.30 8.31
C LEU A 152 15.00 12.55 9.12
N VAL A 153 13.70 12.85 9.27
CA VAL A 153 13.21 13.95 10.12
C VAL A 153 12.13 13.38 11.05
N ALA A 154 12.37 13.42 12.35
CA ALA A 154 11.47 12.90 13.38
C ALA A 154 10.48 13.97 13.83
N ALA A 155 9.40 14.18 13.06
CA ALA A 155 8.39 15.18 13.38
C ALA A 155 7.21 14.63 14.22
N ASP A 156 7.18 13.36 14.63
CA ASP A 156 6.25 12.83 15.66
C ASP A 156 6.78 13.16 17.08
N THR A 157 6.90 14.45 17.39
CA THR A 157 7.51 14.96 18.63
C THR A 157 6.75 14.62 19.90
N PHE A 158 5.47 14.28 19.78
CA PHE A 158 4.61 13.93 20.94
C PHE A 158 4.79 12.50 21.41
N ARG A 159 5.49 11.67 20.64
CA ARG A 159 5.75 10.27 20.99
C ARG A 159 7.25 10.04 21.14
N ALA A 160 7.76 10.25 22.36
CA ALA A 160 9.19 10.05 22.68
C ALA A 160 9.71 8.69 22.17
N GLY A 161 8.91 7.61 22.33
CA GLY A 161 9.27 6.30 21.81
C GLY A 161 9.36 6.20 20.29
N ALA A 162 8.57 6.99 19.53
CA ALA A 162 8.67 7.02 18.07
C ALA A 162 9.95 7.72 17.61
N VAL A 163 10.28 8.86 18.22
CA VAL A 163 11.52 9.59 17.95
C VAL A 163 12.74 8.71 18.26
N GLU A 164 12.75 8.04 19.42
CA GLU A 164 13.85 7.17 19.82
C GLU A 164 13.98 5.94 18.89
N GLN A 165 12.86 5.33 18.50
CA GLN A 165 12.86 4.24 17.54
C GLN A 165 13.45 4.67 16.20
N LEU A 166 13.11 5.88 15.71
CA LEU A 166 13.64 6.40 14.45
C LEU A 166 15.14 6.71 14.55
N LYS A 167 15.63 7.20 15.69
CA LYS A 167 17.07 7.38 15.96
C LYS A 167 17.83 6.06 15.85
N ILE A 168 17.33 5.01 16.50
CA ILE A 168 17.94 3.65 16.43
C ILE A 168 18.04 3.17 14.98
N TRP A 169 17.01 3.40 14.17
CA TRP A 169 17.05 3.08 12.75
C TRP A 169 18.05 3.92 11.98
N ALA A 170 18.13 5.24 12.24
CA ALA A 170 19.10 6.13 11.60
C ALA A 170 20.54 5.70 11.90
N GLU A 171 20.83 5.32 13.15
CA GLU A 171 22.14 4.78 13.55
C GLU A 171 22.48 3.47 12.81
N ARG A 172 21.56 2.53 12.76
CA ARG A 172 21.75 1.25 12.06
C ARG A 172 21.98 1.43 10.57
N LEU A 173 21.27 2.36 9.96
CA LEU A 173 21.40 2.70 8.54
C LEU A 173 22.57 3.64 8.26
N LYS A 174 23.16 4.26 9.29
CA LYS A 174 24.20 5.30 9.18
C LYS A 174 23.73 6.48 8.32
N CYS A 175 22.44 6.85 8.46
CA CYS A 175 21.89 8.02 7.78
C CYS A 175 21.64 9.16 8.77
N PRO A 176 21.79 10.43 8.32
CA PRO A 176 21.50 11.60 9.15
C PRO A 176 20.05 11.62 9.62
N ILE A 177 19.85 12.10 10.85
CA ILE A 177 18.51 12.34 11.40
C ILE A 177 18.46 13.70 12.07
N VAL A 178 17.36 14.43 11.85
CA VAL A 178 17.01 15.65 12.57
C VAL A 178 15.86 15.37 13.51
N THR A 179 16.03 15.75 14.78
CA THR A 179 15.03 15.55 15.85
C THR A 179 14.78 16.85 16.58
N GLY A 180 13.60 17.01 17.15
CA GLY A 180 13.25 18.14 18.00
C GLY A 180 13.25 17.80 19.49
N LEU A 181 12.87 18.78 20.30
CA LEU A 181 12.57 18.58 21.71
C LEU A 181 11.29 17.75 21.86
N GLU A 182 11.20 16.97 22.93
CA GLU A 182 10.00 16.26 23.28
C GLU A 182 8.84 17.24 23.47
N ASN A 183 7.67 16.93 22.91
CA ASN A 183 6.50 17.81 22.83
C ASN A 183 6.77 19.17 22.14
N GLY A 184 7.88 19.31 21.41
CA GLY A 184 8.17 20.49 20.61
C GLY A 184 7.27 20.58 19.37
N ASP A 185 7.33 21.74 18.68
CA ASP A 185 6.55 21.96 17.46
C ASP A 185 7.10 21.10 16.29
N PRO A 186 6.32 20.18 15.72
CA PRO A 186 6.72 19.36 14.58
C PRO A 186 7.21 20.17 13.38
N ALA A 187 6.58 21.33 13.12
CA ALA A 187 6.97 22.20 12.02
C ALA A 187 8.35 22.83 12.21
N SER A 188 8.78 23.07 13.46
CA SER A 188 10.13 23.51 13.75
C SER A 188 11.17 22.46 13.40
N VAL A 189 10.89 21.18 13.69
CA VAL A 189 11.77 20.06 13.34
C VAL A 189 11.88 19.93 11.81
N CYS A 190 10.77 20.09 11.09
CA CYS A 190 10.78 20.09 9.63
C CYS A 190 11.56 21.27 9.05
N TYR A 191 11.50 22.44 9.67
CA TYR A 191 12.29 23.60 9.29
C TYR A 191 13.79 23.35 9.43
N ASP A 192 14.21 22.80 10.57
CA ASP A 192 15.62 22.44 10.80
C ASP A 192 16.06 21.32 9.84
N GLY A 193 15.19 20.34 9.60
CA GLY A 193 15.38 19.28 8.60
C GLY A 193 15.60 19.84 7.20
N ALA A 194 14.82 20.83 6.78
CA ALA A 194 14.89 21.42 5.46
C ALA A 194 16.17 22.25 5.22
N LYS A 195 16.85 22.70 6.28
CA LYS A 195 18.14 23.40 6.17
C LYS A 195 19.34 22.46 5.97
N TYR A 196 19.25 21.24 6.49
CA TYR A 196 20.34 20.27 6.43
C TYR A 196 20.76 19.90 5.00
N PRO A 197 19.85 19.66 4.03
CA PRO A 197 20.18 19.29 2.66
C PRO A 197 21.02 20.31 1.92
N LYS A 198 20.82 21.61 2.21
CA LYS A 198 21.56 22.71 1.56
C LYS A 198 23.06 22.59 1.75
N ALA A 199 23.49 22.06 2.89
CA ALA A 199 24.91 21.87 3.22
C ALA A 199 25.46 20.49 2.84
N ASN A 200 24.61 19.46 2.74
CA ASN A 200 25.02 18.05 2.74
C ASN A 200 24.62 17.26 1.49
N LYS A 201 24.05 17.90 0.48
CA LYS A 201 23.66 17.29 -0.80
C LYS A 201 22.81 15.99 -0.63
N VAL A 202 21.73 16.10 0.15
CA VAL A 202 20.77 15.00 0.35
C VAL A 202 19.88 14.87 -0.88
N ASP A 203 19.63 13.63 -1.33
CA ASP A 203 18.73 13.33 -2.45
C ASP A 203 17.29 13.12 -1.98
N LEU A 204 17.11 12.50 -0.80
CA LEU A 204 15.80 12.15 -0.25
C LEU A 204 15.72 12.49 1.24
N MET A 205 14.77 13.33 1.61
CA MET A 205 14.39 13.64 2.98
C MET A 205 13.07 12.97 3.32
N ILE A 206 13.06 12.05 4.29
CA ILE A 206 11.84 11.34 4.73
C ILE A 206 11.42 11.91 6.09
N VAL A 207 10.17 12.38 6.17
CA VAL A 207 9.59 13.03 7.34
C VAL A 207 8.58 12.11 8.00
N ASP A 208 8.84 11.66 9.25
CA ASP A 208 7.89 10.91 10.08
C ASP A 208 6.95 11.89 10.80
N THR A 209 5.62 11.68 10.68
CA THR A 209 4.61 12.57 11.28
C THR A 209 3.78 11.85 12.35
N ALA A 210 3.11 12.63 13.20
CA ALA A 210 2.14 12.12 14.14
C ALA A 210 0.94 11.46 13.43
N GLY A 211 0.30 10.48 14.10
CA GLY A 211 -0.85 9.73 13.56
C GLY A 211 -2.08 9.76 14.45
N ARG A 212 -2.38 10.90 15.09
CA ARG A 212 -3.45 11.04 16.11
C ARG A 212 -4.81 11.35 15.47
N LEU A 213 -5.36 10.41 14.70
CA LEU A 213 -6.63 10.63 13.97
C LEU A 213 -7.84 10.90 14.89
N HIS A 214 -7.79 10.47 16.16
CA HIS A 214 -8.85 10.75 17.14
C HIS A 214 -9.05 12.25 17.41
N ASN A 215 -8.04 13.07 17.14
CA ASN A 215 -8.14 14.54 17.13
C ASN A 215 -7.86 15.07 15.72
N LYS A 216 -8.79 14.76 14.79
CA LYS A 216 -8.66 15.06 13.35
C LYS A 216 -8.31 16.53 13.11
N ALA A 217 -9.00 17.47 13.77
CA ALA A 217 -8.79 18.91 13.56
C ALA A 217 -7.36 19.36 13.92
N ASN A 218 -6.81 18.88 15.03
CA ASN A 218 -5.45 19.22 15.44
C ASN A 218 -4.42 18.58 14.52
N LEU A 219 -4.61 17.31 14.14
CA LEU A 219 -3.73 16.62 13.18
C LEU A 219 -3.69 17.38 11.84
N MET A 220 -4.85 17.84 11.37
CA MET A 220 -4.96 18.62 10.14
C MET A 220 -4.21 19.94 10.20
N ALA A 221 -4.39 20.67 11.31
CA ALA A 221 -3.68 21.93 11.52
C ALA A 221 -2.15 21.72 11.56
N GLU A 222 -1.70 20.64 12.20
CA GLU A 222 -0.29 20.26 12.31
C GLU A 222 0.28 19.88 10.93
N LEU A 223 -0.35 18.96 10.20
CA LEU A 223 0.09 18.55 8.85
C LEU A 223 0.08 19.75 7.89
N GLY A 224 -0.94 20.60 7.94
CA GLY A 224 -0.99 21.82 7.14
C GLY A 224 0.14 22.81 7.48
N LYS A 225 0.55 22.89 8.76
CA LYS A 225 1.69 23.72 9.18
C LYS A 225 3.01 23.13 8.68
N ILE A 226 3.21 21.83 8.82
CA ILE A 226 4.37 21.10 8.30
C ILE A 226 4.53 21.36 6.80
N LYS A 227 3.47 21.13 6.01
CA LYS A 227 3.50 21.33 4.55
C LYS A 227 3.89 22.75 4.17
N ARG A 228 3.28 23.77 4.78
CA ARG A 228 3.64 25.17 4.50
C ARG A 228 5.10 25.49 4.83
N VAL A 229 5.65 24.92 5.90
CA VAL A 229 7.05 25.11 6.25
C VAL A 229 7.97 24.44 5.24
N LEU A 230 7.67 23.20 4.86
CA LEU A 230 8.45 22.46 3.88
C LEU A 230 8.45 23.15 2.52
N GLU A 231 7.29 23.57 2.01
CA GLU A 231 7.14 24.28 0.73
C GLU A 231 7.92 25.63 0.72
N ARG A 232 7.89 26.36 1.83
CA ARG A 232 8.64 27.61 1.95
C ARG A 232 10.16 27.42 1.88
N GLU A 233 10.68 26.34 2.50
CA GLU A 233 12.12 26.10 2.58
C GLU A 233 12.67 25.34 1.37
N ILE A 234 11.85 24.47 0.78
CA ILE A 234 12.17 23.64 -0.38
C ILE A 234 10.99 23.75 -1.38
N PRO A 235 11.15 24.49 -2.48
CA PRO A 235 10.07 24.71 -3.44
C PRO A 235 9.46 23.39 -3.95
N GLY A 236 8.13 23.32 -3.94
CA GLY A 236 7.37 22.12 -4.35
C GLY A 236 7.25 21.03 -3.29
N ALA A 237 7.89 21.18 -2.12
CA ALA A 237 7.79 20.20 -1.06
C ALA A 237 6.43 20.31 -0.27
N PRO A 238 5.91 19.17 0.22
CA PRO A 238 6.38 17.81 0.01
C PRO A 238 6.14 17.36 -1.44
N HIS A 239 7.14 16.75 -2.09
CA HIS A 239 7.03 16.25 -3.47
C HIS A 239 6.19 14.99 -3.53
N GLU A 240 6.25 14.16 -2.47
CA GLU A 240 5.45 12.97 -2.29
C GLU A 240 4.88 12.93 -0.86
N THR A 241 3.66 12.43 -0.74
CA THR A 241 3.02 12.16 0.57
C THR A 241 2.51 10.73 0.55
N PHE A 242 3.13 9.85 1.35
CA PHE A 242 2.72 8.46 1.45
C PHE A 242 1.88 8.23 2.70
N LEU A 243 0.73 7.61 2.51
CA LEU A 243 -0.10 7.13 3.62
C LEU A 243 0.19 5.67 3.90
N ILE A 244 0.54 5.35 5.14
CA ILE A 244 0.77 3.99 5.58
C ILE A 244 -0.52 3.39 6.12
N ILE A 245 -0.90 2.21 5.62
CA ILE A 245 -2.10 1.47 6.00
C ILE A 245 -1.70 0.07 6.44
N ASP A 246 -2.25 -0.39 7.56
CA ASP A 246 -2.10 -1.76 8.06
C ASP A 246 -3.18 -2.65 7.44
N ALA A 247 -2.78 -3.62 6.61
CA ALA A 247 -3.69 -4.53 5.94
C ALA A 247 -4.56 -5.35 6.91
N THR A 248 -4.07 -5.62 8.12
CA THR A 248 -4.82 -6.40 9.12
C THR A 248 -6.08 -5.69 9.62
N THR A 249 -6.16 -4.36 9.45
CA THR A 249 -7.31 -3.56 9.88
C THR A 249 -8.51 -3.67 8.92
N GLY A 250 -8.30 -4.15 7.71
CA GLY A 250 -9.36 -4.35 6.72
C GLY A 250 -10.09 -3.04 6.38
N GLN A 251 -11.40 -3.08 6.23
CA GLN A 251 -12.23 -1.91 5.87
C GLN A 251 -12.10 -0.73 6.84
N ASN A 252 -11.73 -0.96 8.10
CA ASN A 252 -11.42 0.13 9.02
C ASN A 252 -10.18 0.92 8.56
N GLY A 253 -9.18 0.25 7.99
CA GLY A 253 -8.01 0.91 7.40
C GLY A 253 -8.39 1.78 6.20
N VAL A 254 -9.30 1.32 5.35
CA VAL A 254 -9.83 2.09 4.21
C VAL A 254 -10.55 3.34 4.68
N SER A 255 -11.43 3.22 5.69
CA SER A 255 -12.14 4.37 6.27
C SER A 255 -11.18 5.39 6.89
N GLN A 256 -10.11 4.95 7.56
CA GLN A 256 -9.05 5.84 8.07
C GLN A 256 -8.33 6.54 6.92
N ALA A 257 -8.02 5.82 5.86
CA ALA A 257 -7.34 6.38 4.69
C ALA A 257 -8.19 7.45 3.99
N SER A 258 -9.50 7.23 3.86
CA SER A 258 -10.44 8.23 3.34
C SER A 258 -10.42 9.52 4.17
N ALA A 259 -10.36 9.39 5.51
CA ALA A 259 -10.25 10.55 6.40
C ALA A 259 -8.93 11.33 6.24
N PHE A 260 -7.81 10.66 5.93
CA PHE A 260 -6.56 11.33 5.59
C PHE A 260 -6.62 12.02 4.23
N LYS A 261 -7.21 11.36 3.22
CA LYS A 261 -7.34 11.92 1.87
C LYS A 261 -8.12 13.24 1.83
N GLU A 262 -9.14 13.41 2.69
CA GLU A 262 -9.91 14.66 2.78
C GLU A 262 -9.05 15.88 3.15
N VAL A 263 -7.87 15.67 3.68
CA VAL A 263 -7.09 16.71 4.38
C VAL A 263 -5.63 16.77 3.93
N SER A 264 -5.20 15.74 3.22
CA SER A 264 -3.84 15.61 2.74
C SER A 264 -3.85 15.19 1.27
N ASN A 265 -2.97 15.81 0.48
CA ASN A 265 -2.75 15.40 -0.91
C ASN A 265 -1.85 14.17 -0.92
N ILE A 266 -2.46 12.98 -0.80
CA ILE A 266 -1.75 11.69 -0.76
C ILE A 266 -1.40 11.31 -2.20
N SER A 267 -0.12 11.08 -2.48
CA SER A 267 0.39 10.66 -3.79
C SER A 267 0.65 9.16 -3.90
N GLY A 268 0.61 8.44 -2.78
CA GLY A 268 0.82 7.00 -2.77
C GLY A 268 0.47 6.33 -1.45
N ILE A 269 0.16 5.06 -1.54
CA ILE A 269 -0.16 4.21 -0.38
C ILE A 269 0.98 3.20 -0.16
N VAL A 270 1.30 2.97 1.10
CA VAL A 270 2.15 1.85 1.53
C VAL A 270 1.32 0.91 2.39
N ILE A 271 1.12 -0.30 1.92
CA ILE A 271 0.39 -1.33 2.66
C ILE A 271 1.38 -2.15 3.47
N THR A 272 1.14 -2.28 4.76
CA THR A 272 1.98 -3.05 5.69
C THR A 272 1.29 -4.31 6.18
N LYS A 273 2.06 -5.27 6.69
CA LYS A 273 1.58 -6.51 7.37
C LYS A 273 0.69 -7.41 6.50
N MET A 274 0.93 -7.43 5.19
CA MET A 274 0.18 -8.33 4.29
C MET A 274 0.42 -9.81 4.60
N ASP A 275 1.60 -10.16 5.12
CA ASP A 275 1.96 -11.51 5.57
C ASP A 275 1.16 -11.98 6.80
N GLY A 276 0.58 -11.05 7.54
CA GLY A 276 -0.22 -11.30 8.74
C GLY A 276 -1.72 -11.48 8.50
N THR A 277 -2.24 -11.18 7.29
CA THR A 277 -3.68 -11.07 7.06
C THR A 277 -4.22 -12.08 6.06
N SER A 278 -5.51 -12.45 6.24
CA SER A 278 -6.34 -13.14 5.24
C SER A 278 -7.10 -12.18 4.30
N LYS A 279 -6.96 -10.87 4.50
CA LYS A 279 -7.74 -9.80 3.86
C LYS A 279 -7.01 -9.24 2.65
N GLY A 280 -6.63 -10.12 1.72
CA GLY A 280 -5.81 -9.77 0.56
C GLY A 280 -6.46 -8.79 -0.41
N GLY A 281 -7.79 -8.78 -0.50
CA GLY A 281 -8.56 -7.90 -1.39
C GLY A 281 -8.54 -6.42 -1.02
N ILE A 282 -8.07 -6.06 0.18
CA ILE A 282 -8.03 -4.67 0.67
C ILE A 282 -7.31 -3.71 -0.28
N ILE A 283 -6.31 -4.18 -1.03
CA ILE A 283 -5.58 -3.36 -2.00
C ILE A 283 -6.51 -2.83 -3.09
N LEU A 284 -7.43 -3.67 -3.57
CA LEU A 284 -8.43 -3.29 -4.57
C LEU A 284 -9.44 -2.29 -3.99
N SER A 285 -9.91 -2.54 -2.76
CA SER A 285 -10.82 -1.64 -2.05
C SER A 285 -10.21 -0.25 -1.85
N ILE A 286 -8.96 -0.18 -1.40
CA ILE A 286 -8.21 1.07 -1.24
C ILE A 286 -8.12 1.82 -2.56
N ARG A 287 -7.80 1.14 -3.66
CA ARG A 287 -7.67 1.76 -4.98
C ARG A 287 -9.02 2.28 -5.48
N ASP A 288 -10.09 1.49 -5.35
CA ASP A 288 -11.44 1.89 -5.79
C ASP A 288 -11.97 3.10 -4.99
N GLU A 289 -11.80 3.11 -3.65
CA GLU A 289 -12.32 4.17 -2.81
C GLU A 289 -11.47 5.44 -2.82
N LEU A 290 -10.15 5.30 -2.87
CA LEU A 290 -9.25 6.45 -2.74
C LEU A 290 -8.76 6.97 -4.08
N GLY A 291 -8.77 6.18 -5.15
CA GLY A 291 -8.17 6.54 -6.43
C GLY A 291 -6.65 6.74 -6.38
N VAL A 292 -5.99 6.45 -5.25
CA VAL A 292 -4.55 6.65 -5.04
C VAL A 292 -3.83 5.31 -5.27
N PRO A 293 -2.70 5.29 -6.01
CA PRO A 293 -1.99 4.05 -6.28
C PRO A 293 -1.28 3.51 -5.03
N VAL A 294 -1.29 2.19 -4.86
CA VAL A 294 -0.36 1.52 -3.94
C VAL A 294 1.04 1.57 -4.55
N ARG A 295 2.00 2.08 -3.79
CA ARG A 295 3.40 2.24 -4.21
C ARG A 295 4.28 1.13 -3.67
N PHE A 296 4.03 0.72 -2.43
CA PHE A 296 4.81 -0.30 -1.74
C PHE A 296 3.91 -1.24 -0.95
N ILE A 297 4.37 -2.49 -0.81
CA ILE A 297 3.71 -3.55 -0.06
C ILE A 297 4.70 -4.20 0.92
N GLY A 298 4.32 -4.29 2.19
CA GLY A 298 5.09 -4.98 3.24
C GLY A 298 4.67 -6.45 3.33
N LEU A 299 5.61 -7.33 3.01
CA LEU A 299 5.42 -8.77 2.87
C LEU A 299 6.13 -9.58 3.97
N GLY A 300 6.62 -8.90 5.02
CA GLY A 300 7.32 -9.51 6.14
C GLY A 300 8.06 -8.49 7.02
N GLU A 301 8.77 -8.98 8.03
CA GLU A 301 9.46 -8.16 9.05
C GLU A 301 10.88 -7.73 8.65
N GLY A 302 11.52 -8.41 7.69
CA GLY A 302 12.88 -8.09 7.24
C GLY A 302 13.00 -6.71 6.60
N MET A 303 14.21 -6.16 6.57
CA MET A 303 14.48 -4.85 5.96
C MET A 303 14.17 -4.83 4.47
N ASP A 304 14.34 -5.94 3.78
CA ASP A 304 14.10 -6.12 2.36
C ASP A 304 12.67 -6.60 2.04
N ASP A 305 11.78 -6.69 3.04
CA ASP A 305 10.40 -7.18 2.86
C ASP A 305 9.40 -6.06 2.56
N LEU A 306 9.87 -4.88 2.20
CA LEU A 306 9.07 -3.81 1.60
C LEU A 306 9.37 -3.77 0.10
N GLU A 307 8.41 -4.24 -0.70
CA GLU A 307 8.57 -4.32 -2.16
C GLU A 307 7.80 -3.19 -2.86
N GLU A 308 8.27 -2.78 -4.03
CA GLU A 308 7.46 -1.98 -4.95
C GLU A 308 6.23 -2.79 -5.35
N PHE A 309 5.07 -2.13 -5.42
CA PHE A 309 3.84 -2.84 -5.74
C PHE A 309 3.79 -3.19 -7.22
N ASP A 310 3.65 -4.48 -7.52
CA ASP A 310 3.42 -5.02 -8.86
C ASP A 310 2.05 -5.69 -8.91
N LEU A 311 1.14 -5.14 -9.72
CA LEU A 311 -0.23 -5.63 -9.84
C LEU A 311 -0.29 -7.06 -10.38
N ASP A 312 0.57 -7.40 -11.34
CA ASP A 312 0.63 -8.74 -11.93
C ASP A 312 1.09 -9.78 -10.89
N GLU A 313 2.17 -9.45 -10.13
CA GLU A 313 2.65 -10.34 -9.05
C GLU A 313 1.62 -10.48 -7.93
N TYR A 314 0.93 -9.39 -7.58
CA TYR A 314 -0.11 -9.40 -6.57
C TYR A 314 -1.30 -10.29 -6.98
N LEU A 315 -1.86 -10.08 -8.16
CA LEU A 315 -2.99 -10.89 -8.65
C LEU A 315 -2.60 -12.36 -8.85
N HIS A 316 -1.40 -12.59 -9.38
CA HIS A 316 -0.87 -13.95 -9.48
C HIS A 316 -0.76 -14.62 -8.11
N ALA A 317 -0.14 -13.96 -7.13
CA ALA A 317 0.05 -14.53 -5.79
C ALA A 317 -1.27 -14.74 -5.04
N LEU A 318 -2.26 -13.86 -5.25
CA LEU A 318 -3.57 -13.93 -4.59
C LEU A 318 -4.48 -15.01 -5.19
N LEU A 319 -4.51 -15.16 -6.52
CA LEU A 319 -5.52 -15.96 -7.23
C LEU A 319 -4.97 -17.19 -7.97
N VAL A 320 -3.80 -17.07 -8.59
CA VAL A 320 -3.25 -18.15 -9.44
C VAL A 320 -2.32 -19.05 -8.61
N GLY A 321 -1.27 -18.47 -8.04
CA GLY A 321 -0.19 -19.16 -7.31
C GLY A 321 0.51 -20.24 -8.13
N ASN A 322 1.54 -20.82 -7.55
CA ASN A 322 2.16 -22.02 -8.14
C ASN A 322 1.39 -23.27 -7.69
N GLU A 323 1.06 -24.16 -8.61
CA GLU A 323 0.52 -25.48 -8.28
C GLU A 323 1.46 -26.17 -7.28
N LYS A 324 0.91 -26.59 -6.13
CA LYS A 324 1.67 -27.41 -5.19
C LYS A 324 2.10 -28.68 -5.93
N LYS A 325 3.41 -28.82 -6.19
CA LYS A 325 3.99 -30.08 -6.65
C LYS A 325 3.86 -31.15 -5.59
#